data_13c94c0a8d35e6a15b8104600c3439a4
#
_entry.id   13c94c0a8d35e6a15b8104600c3439a4
#
_cell.length_a   1.000
_cell.length_b   1.000
_cell.length_c   1.000
_cell.angle_alpha   90.00
_cell.angle_beta   90.00
_cell.angle_gamma   90.00
#
_symmetry.space_group_name_H-M   'P 1'
#
loop_
_entity.id
_entity.type
_entity.pdbx_description
1 polymer ?
#
loop_
_entity_poly.entity_id
_entity_poly.type
_entity_poly.pdbx_seq_one_letter_code
_entity_poly.pdbx_strand_id
1 'polypeptide(L)'
;MSIKIRPITPADKPRWLELFKEYIVFYESKLSDEQYELTWKRINSDFNITGLLAEKDGQVVGFTHYIFRPSTWEVEDFCYLEDLYVDPKVRGGGVGRALIKAVEEIATAKGSKRLYWTTAPDNETARRLYDKVAITNRVQY
;
A
#
# COMPACT_ATOMS: atom_id res chain seq x y z
N MET A 1 18.74 6.24 -11.61
CA MET A 1 17.81 6.55 -10.49
C MET A 1 17.15 5.30 -10.02
N SER A 2 17.44 4.93 -8.81
CA SER A 2 16.90 3.70 -8.25
C SER A 2 15.76 3.97 -7.28
N ILE A 3 14.79 3.09 -7.30
CA ILE A 3 13.69 3.06 -6.34
C ILE A 3 14.05 2.01 -5.31
N LYS A 4 13.98 2.39 -4.03
CA LYS A 4 14.24 1.48 -2.94
C LYS A 4 12.96 1.31 -2.12
N ILE A 5 12.52 0.06 -1.96
CA ILE A 5 11.38 -0.26 -1.09
C ILE A 5 11.95 -0.78 0.22
N ARG A 6 11.49 -0.23 1.32
CA ARG A 6 11.99 -0.58 2.64
C ARG A 6 10.93 -0.49 3.73
N PRO A 7 11.15 -1.15 4.87
CA PRO A 7 10.26 -1.02 6.02
C PRO A 7 10.23 0.41 6.56
N ILE A 8 9.17 0.69 7.31
CA ILE A 8 8.99 1.97 7.99
C ILE A 8 9.87 1.99 9.25
N THR A 9 10.48 3.13 9.53
CA THR A 9 11.23 3.38 10.77
C THR A 9 10.59 4.53 11.56
N PRO A 10 10.90 4.66 12.86
CA PRO A 10 10.33 5.76 13.65
C PRO A 10 10.57 7.15 13.09
N ALA A 11 11.71 7.36 12.41
CA ALA A 11 12.05 8.65 11.81
C ALA A 11 11.14 9.03 10.63
N ASP A 12 10.42 8.06 10.09
CA ASP A 12 9.60 8.27 8.89
C ASP A 12 8.23 8.87 9.18
N LYS A 13 7.85 8.99 10.46
CA LYS A 13 6.48 9.41 10.81
C LYS A 13 6.04 10.70 10.12
N PRO A 14 6.83 11.80 10.12
CA PRO A 14 6.37 13.04 9.51
C PRO A 14 6.04 12.90 8.02
N ARG A 15 6.89 12.23 7.26
CA ARG A 15 6.68 12.07 5.82
C ARG A 15 5.58 11.07 5.52
N TRP A 16 5.53 9.96 6.26
CA TRP A 16 4.45 8.98 6.15
C TRP A 16 3.10 9.64 6.40
N LEU A 17 3.00 10.45 7.46
CA LEU A 17 1.76 11.13 7.82
C LEU A 17 1.33 12.10 6.72
N GLU A 18 2.27 12.86 6.17
CA GLU A 18 2.00 13.79 5.08
C GLU A 18 1.42 13.05 3.86
N LEU A 19 2.06 11.96 3.44
CA LEU A 19 1.61 11.17 2.31
C LEU A 19 0.26 10.51 2.57
N PHE A 20 0.05 9.97 3.77
CA PHE A 20 -1.20 9.31 4.11
C PHE A 20 -2.36 10.31 4.14
N LYS A 21 -2.13 11.51 4.66
CA LYS A 21 -3.14 12.58 4.63
C LYS A 21 -3.49 12.98 3.20
N GLU A 22 -2.49 13.10 2.33
CA GLU A 22 -2.74 13.39 0.91
C GLU A 22 -3.58 12.30 0.24
N TYR A 23 -3.27 11.04 0.56
CA TYR A 23 -4.02 9.89 0.05
C TYR A 23 -5.49 9.93 0.49
N ILE A 24 -5.74 10.22 1.76
CA ILE A 24 -7.11 10.30 2.29
C ILE A 24 -7.89 11.45 1.63
N VAL A 25 -7.25 12.59 1.42
CA VAL A 25 -7.88 13.72 0.71
C VAL A 25 -8.17 13.35 -0.75
N PHE A 26 -7.28 12.64 -1.40
CA PHE A 26 -7.49 12.16 -2.77
C PHE A 26 -8.78 11.34 -2.90
N TYR A 27 -9.11 10.56 -1.89
CA TYR A 27 -10.35 9.77 -1.86
C TYR A 27 -11.52 10.55 -1.25
N GLU A 28 -11.39 11.89 -1.15
CA GLU A 28 -12.44 12.76 -0.65
C GLU A 28 -12.92 12.36 0.74
N SER A 29 -11.98 11.87 1.56
CA SER A 29 -12.27 11.42 2.90
C SER A 29 -11.55 12.26 3.94
N LYS A 30 -11.84 12.00 5.19
CA LYS A 30 -11.22 12.69 6.32
C LYS A 30 -11.12 11.73 7.49
N LEU A 31 -9.95 11.70 8.10
CA LEU A 31 -9.72 10.91 9.32
C LEU A 31 -9.36 11.85 10.46
N SER A 32 -9.64 11.40 11.68
CA SER A 32 -9.22 12.14 12.88
C SER A 32 -7.72 11.98 13.11
N ASP A 33 -7.13 12.92 13.84
CA ASP A 33 -5.73 12.81 14.25
C ASP A 33 -5.51 11.54 15.06
N GLU A 34 -6.48 11.16 15.88
CA GLU A 34 -6.43 9.93 16.68
C GLU A 34 -6.33 8.69 15.80
N GLN A 35 -7.05 8.67 14.67
CA GLN A 35 -7.00 7.54 13.75
C GLN A 35 -5.63 7.44 13.07
N TYR A 36 -5.02 8.56 12.68
CA TYR A 36 -3.67 8.54 12.12
C TYR A 36 -2.66 8.03 13.14
N GLU A 37 -2.77 8.47 14.38
CA GLU A 37 -1.87 8.02 15.44
C GLU A 37 -2.04 6.53 15.72
N LEU A 38 -3.28 6.05 15.73
CA LEU A 38 -3.56 4.62 15.93
C LEU A 38 -2.96 3.77 14.81
N THR A 39 -3.12 4.20 13.56
CA THR A 39 -2.55 3.48 12.41
C THR A 39 -1.02 3.44 12.52
N TRP A 40 -0.40 4.56 12.84
CA TRP A 40 1.05 4.62 13.04
C TRP A 40 1.50 3.63 14.11
N LYS A 41 0.80 3.61 15.22
CA LYS A 41 1.12 2.69 16.32
C LYS A 41 0.98 1.22 15.87
N ARG A 42 -0.08 0.91 15.12
CA ARG A 42 -0.33 -0.45 14.66
C ARG A 42 0.72 -0.95 13.68
N ILE A 43 1.12 -0.12 12.71
CA ILE A 43 2.11 -0.55 11.72
C ILE A 43 3.52 -0.67 12.31
N ASN A 44 3.76 -0.14 13.50
CA ASN A 44 5.04 -0.25 14.21
C ASN A 44 4.98 -1.26 15.35
N SER A 45 4.00 -2.15 15.35
CA SER A 45 3.81 -3.16 16.38
C SER A 45 3.55 -4.53 15.75
N ASP A 46 3.19 -5.52 16.58
CA ASP A 46 2.85 -6.86 16.11
C ASP A 46 1.42 -6.97 15.56
N PHE A 47 0.73 -5.86 15.44
CA PHE A 47 -0.59 -5.85 14.82
C PHE A 47 -0.43 -6.27 13.35
N ASN A 48 -1.46 -6.87 12.77
CA ASN A 48 -1.35 -7.48 11.43
C ASN A 48 -1.43 -6.49 10.26
N ILE A 49 -1.17 -5.21 10.51
CA ILE A 49 -1.06 -4.20 9.47
C ILE A 49 0.42 -3.83 9.33
N THR A 50 0.93 -3.90 8.13
CA THR A 50 2.33 -3.58 7.85
C THR A 50 2.42 -2.50 6.79
N GLY A 51 3.43 -1.66 6.89
CA GLY A 51 3.68 -0.60 5.93
C GLY A 51 5.06 -0.72 5.29
N LEU A 52 5.15 -0.33 4.03
CA LEU A 52 6.40 -0.17 3.31
C LEU A 52 6.47 1.23 2.73
N LEU A 53 7.68 1.75 2.61
CA LEU A 53 7.95 3.04 1.98
C LEU A 53 8.78 2.85 0.72
N ALA A 54 8.56 3.75 -0.24
CA ALA A 54 9.39 3.84 -1.43
C ALA A 54 10.24 5.09 -1.34
N GLU A 55 11.56 4.92 -1.55
CA GLU A 55 12.49 6.03 -1.65
C GLU A 55 12.97 6.17 -3.08
N LYS A 56 13.13 7.42 -3.50
CA LYS A 56 13.74 7.76 -4.77
C LYS A 56 14.70 8.91 -4.52
N ASP A 57 15.97 8.73 -4.88
CA ASP A 57 17.01 9.73 -4.64
C ASP A 57 17.09 10.17 -3.17
N GLY A 58 16.93 9.22 -2.25
CA GLY A 58 17.03 9.46 -0.82
C GLY A 58 15.79 10.07 -0.17
N GLN A 59 14.71 10.27 -0.93
CA GLN A 59 13.48 10.84 -0.39
C GLN A 59 12.34 9.85 -0.46
N VAL A 60 11.52 9.82 0.59
CA VAL A 60 10.31 8.98 0.62
C VAL A 60 9.27 9.61 -0.30
N VAL A 61 8.83 8.85 -1.30
CA VAL A 61 7.93 9.33 -2.34
C VAL A 61 6.65 8.51 -2.47
N GLY A 62 6.49 7.47 -1.67
CA GLY A 62 5.29 6.65 -1.72
C GLY A 62 5.22 5.69 -0.55
N PHE A 63 4.05 5.11 -0.35
CA PHE A 63 3.85 4.11 0.69
C PHE A 63 2.79 3.11 0.28
N THR A 64 2.77 1.96 0.97
CA THR A 64 1.67 1.01 0.92
C THR A 64 1.43 0.43 2.31
N HIS A 65 0.18 0.08 2.58
CA HIS A 65 -0.21 -0.69 3.76
C HIS A 65 -0.81 -2.01 3.28
N TYR A 66 -0.42 -3.10 3.91
CA TYR A 66 -0.99 -4.41 3.58
C TYR A 66 -1.29 -5.20 4.84
N ILE A 67 -2.24 -6.13 4.70
CA ILE A 67 -2.79 -6.89 5.82
C ILE A 67 -2.84 -8.36 5.42
N PHE A 68 -2.33 -9.23 6.29
CA PHE A 68 -2.55 -10.67 6.13
C PHE A 68 -3.81 -11.04 6.90
N ARG A 69 -4.69 -11.79 6.25
CA ARG A 69 -5.92 -12.24 6.89
C ARG A 69 -6.17 -13.73 6.66
N PRO A 70 -6.76 -14.41 7.65
CA PRO A 70 -7.15 -15.83 7.47
C PRO A 70 -8.22 -15.96 6.38
N SER A 71 -8.25 -17.11 5.76
CA SER A 71 -9.27 -17.47 4.79
C SER A 71 -9.84 -18.85 5.13
N THR A 72 -11.12 -19.02 4.84
CA THR A 72 -11.74 -20.36 4.98
C THR A 72 -11.37 -21.27 3.80
N TRP A 73 -10.69 -20.75 2.80
CA TRP A 73 -10.35 -21.47 1.57
C TRP A 73 -8.93 -22.02 1.56
N GLU A 74 -8.04 -21.47 2.38
CA GLU A 74 -6.63 -21.82 2.37
C GLU A 74 -6.06 -21.90 3.79
N VAL A 75 -4.99 -22.67 3.95
CA VAL A 75 -4.28 -22.78 5.23
C VAL A 75 -3.56 -21.47 5.55
N GLU A 76 -2.90 -20.91 4.55
CA GLU A 76 -2.16 -19.66 4.71
C GLU A 76 -3.07 -18.47 4.52
N ASP A 77 -2.71 -17.34 5.13
CA ASP A 77 -3.45 -16.09 5.01
C ASP A 77 -3.46 -15.57 3.58
N PHE A 78 -4.54 -14.90 3.20
CA PHE A 78 -4.53 -14.05 2.02
C PHE A 78 -3.90 -12.70 2.38
N CYS A 79 -3.32 -12.04 1.40
CA CYS A 79 -2.76 -10.71 1.56
C CYS A 79 -3.67 -9.68 0.92
N TYR A 80 -4.08 -8.69 1.71
CA TYR A 80 -4.87 -7.57 1.21
C TYR A 80 -4.00 -6.31 1.21
N LEU A 81 -3.81 -5.73 0.03
CA LEU A 81 -3.15 -4.44 -0.11
C LEU A 81 -4.21 -3.37 0.05
N GLU A 82 -4.20 -2.68 1.19
CA GLU A 82 -5.26 -1.75 1.54
C GLU A 82 -5.05 -0.36 0.98
N ASP A 83 -3.85 0.16 1.09
CA ASP A 83 -3.52 1.52 0.67
C ASP A 83 -2.26 1.51 -0.18
N LEU A 84 -2.28 2.32 -1.23
CA LEU A 84 -1.13 2.51 -2.12
C LEU A 84 -1.16 3.96 -2.63
N TYR A 85 -0.10 4.70 -2.38
CA TYR A 85 -0.02 6.09 -2.81
C TYR A 85 1.39 6.47 -3.22
N VAL A 86 1.49 7.23 -4.29
CA VAL A 86 2.75 7.79 -4.80
C VAL A 86 2.58 9.30 -4.92
N ASP A 87 3.57 10.03 -4.44
CA ASP A 87 3.59 11.50 -4.56
C ASP A 87 3.36 11.88 -6.03
N PRO A 88 2.36 12.74 -6.30
CA PRO A 88 2.06 13.14 -7.68
C PRO A 88 3.25 13.68 -8.47
N LYS A 89 4.22 14.27 -7.78
CA LYS A 89 5.42 14.85 -8.41
C LYS A 89 6.32 13.81 -9.07
N VAL A 90 6.21 12.54 -8.66
CA VAL A 90 7.07 11.45 -9.17
C VAL A 90 6.28 10.32 -9.81
N ARG A 91 5.00 10.52 -10.07
CA ARG A 91 4.17 9.50 -10.72
C ARG A 91 4.67 9.20 -12.12
N GLY A 92 4.40 7.97 -12.59
CA GLY A 92 4.87 7.52 -13.90
C GLY A 92 6.28 6.94 -13.89
N GLY A 93 6.98 6.98 -12.75
CA GLY A 93 8.35 6.48 -12.64
C GLY A 93 8.47 5.05 -12.14
N GLY A 94 7.36 4.30 -12.04
CA GLY A 94 7.39 2.91 -11.61
C GLY A 94 7.36 2.69 -10.10
N VAL A 95 7.13 3.74 -9.31
CA VAL A 95 7.12 3.63 -7.84
C VAL A 95 5.97 2.74 -7.36
N GLY A 96 4.75 2.97 -7.87
CA GLY A 96 3.59 2.17 -7.48
C GLY A 96 3.76 0.71 -7.84
N ARG A 97 4.29 0.43 -9.02
CA ARG A 97 4.58 -0.93 -9.45
C ARG A 97 5.62 -1.61 -8.57
N ALA A 98 6.65 -0.87 -8.16
CA ALA A 98 7.68 -1.40 -7.27
C ALA A 98 7.11 -1.75 -5.90
N LEU A 99 6.20 -0.92 -5.37
CA LEU A 99 5.53 -1.20 -4.09
C LEU A 99 4.68 -2.47 -4.19
N ILE A 100 3.88 -2.61 -5.24
CA ILE A 100 3.05 -3.81 -5.46
C ILE A 100 3.94 -5.05 -5.55
N LYS A 101 5.03 -4.97 -6.30
CA LYS A 101 5.94 -6.10 -6.45
C LYS A 101 6.57 -6.52 -5.14
N ALA A 102 6.94 -5.56 -4.30
CA ALA A 102 7.50 -5.84 -2.98
C ALA A 102 6.50 -6.58 -2.10
N VAL A 103 5.24 -6.15 -2.10
CA VAL A 103 4.18 -6.85 -1.34
C VAL A 103 3.95 -8.24 -1.90
N GLU A 104 3.94 -8.40 -3.21
CA GLU A 104 3.81 -9.71 -3.85
C GLU A 104 4.91 -10.68 -3.42
N GLU A 105 6.15 -10.21 -3.37
CA GLU A 105 7.27 -11.04 -2.93
C GLU A 105 7.13 -11.45 -1.47
N ILE A 106 6.70 -10.54 -0.61
CA ILE A 106 6.45 -10.82 0.81
C ILE A 106 5.31 -11.83 0.97
N ALA A 107 4.22 -11.65 0.25
CA ALA A 107 3.06 -12.54 0.30
C ALA A 107 3.44 -13.93 -0.19
N THR A 108 4.18 -14.03 -1.28
CA THR A 108 4.65 -15.31 -1.83
C THR A 108 5.54 -16.04 -0.83
N ALA A 109 6.45 -15.32 -0.18
CA ALA A 109 7.34 -15.91 0.82
C ALA A 109 6.58 -16.47 2.03
N LYS A 110 5.40 -15.92 2.34
CA LYS A 110 4.54 -16.42 3.41
C LYS A 110 3.56 -17.51 2.95
N GLY A 111 3.62 -17.91 1.70
CA GLY A 111 2.71 -18.92 1.15
C GLY A 111 1.32 -18.41 0.81
N SER A 112 1.13 -17.11 0.77
CA SER A 112 -0.16 -16.52 0.44
C SER A 112 -0.51 -16.80 -1.02
N LYS A 113 -1.70 -17.35 -1.24
CA LYS A 113 -2.15 -17.71 -2.59
C LYS A 113 -3.00 -16.63 -3.26
N ARG A 114 -3.26 -15.56 -2.53
CA ARG A 114 -4.01 -14.43 -3.09
C ARG A 114 -3.47 -13.13 -2.53
N LEU A 115 -3.05 -12.27 -3.44
CA LEU A 115 -2.82 -10.85 -3.18
C LEU A 115 -3.91 -10.09 -3.94
N TYR A 116 -4.65 -9.26 -3.25
CA TYR A 116 -5.77 -8.55 -3.88
C TYR A 116 -5.90 -7.14 -3.31
N TRP A 117 -6.56 -6.29 -4.08
CA TRP A 117 -6.91 -4.93 -3.66
C TRP A 117 -8.15 -4.46 -4.42
N THR A 118 -8.69 -3.33 -3.98
CA THR A 118 -9.83 -2.69 -4.63
C THR A 118 -9.47 -1.27 -5.02
N THR A 119 -10.17 -0.75 -6.01
CA THR A 119 -10.03 0.65 -6.42
C THR A 119 -11.37 1.17 -6.88
N ALA A 120 -11.55 2.50 -6.85
CA ALA A 120 -12.76 3.12 -7.37
C ALA A 120 -12.84 2.90 -8.89
N PRO A 121 -14.05 2.61 -9.43
CA PRO A 121 -14.20 2.36 -10.86
C PRO A 121 -13.74 3.52 -11.75
N ASP A 122 -13.84 4.75 -11.27
CA ASP A 122 -13.47 5.96 -12.00
C ASP A 122 -12.02 6.40 -11.79
N ASN A 123 -11.23 5.64 -11.03
CA ASN A 123 -9.81 5.93 -10.84
C ASN A 123 -8.99 5.37 -12.01
N GLU A 124 -9.07 6.04 -13.15
CA GLU A 124 -8.45 5.56 -14.39
C GLU A 124 -6.93 5.45 -14.31
N THR A 125 -6.28 6.40 -13.65
CA THR A 125 -4.82 6.38 -13.51
C THR A 125 -4.34 5.14 -12.77
N ALA A 126 -4.98 4.81 -11.65
CA ALA A 126 -4.64 3.63 -10.88
C ALA A 126 -4.98 2.34 -11.65
N ARG A 127 -6.13 2.31 -12.32
CA ARG A 127 -6.57 1.14 -13.09
C ARG A 127 -5.62 0.83 -14.25
N ARG A 128 -5.03 1.83 -14.87
CA ARG A 128 -4.02 1.60 -15.92
C ARG A 128 -2.81 0.83 -15.38
N LEU A 129 -2.37 1.16 -14.17
CA LEU A 129 -1.30 0.41 -13.53
C LEU A 129 -1.76 -1.00 -13.18
N TYR A 130 -2.93 -1.13 -12.55
CA TYR A 130 -3.42 -2.41 -12.08
C TYR A 130 -3.69 -3.38 -13.22
N ASP A 131 -4.20 -2.91 -14.35
CA ASP A 131 -4.44 -3.75 -15.53
C ASP A 131 -3.15 -4.34 -16.10
N LYS A 132 -2.00 -3.72 -15.82
CA LYS A 132 -0.69 -4.23 -16.25
C LYS A 132 -0.12 -5.29 -15.32
N VAL A 133 -0.54 -5.33 -14.07
CA VAL A 133 0.08 -6.18 -13.04
C VAL A 133 -0.89 -7.17 -12.41
N ALA A 134 -2.17 -7.09 -12.69
CA ALA A 134 -3.19 -7.93 -12.04
C ALA A 134 -4.33 -8.24 -12.99
N ILE A 135 -5.24 -9.11 -12.53
CA ILE A 135 -6.45 -9.50 -13.24
C ILE A 135 -7.64 -8.83 -12.58
N THR A 136 -8.49 -8.18 -13.36
CA THR A 136 -9.76 -7.64 -12.88
C THR A 136 -10.86 -8.63 -13.18
N ASN A 137 -11.42 -9.26 -12.16
CA ASN A 137 -12.46 -10.27 -12.34
C ASN A 137 -13.58 -10.14 -11.32
N ARG A 138 -13.78 -8.93 -10.77
CA ARG A 138 -14.73 -8.75 -9.69
C ARG A 138 -15.90 -7.88 -10.06
N VAL A 139 -17.05 -8.30 -9.57
CA VAL A 139 -18.26 -7.49 -9.53
C VAL A 139 -18.30 -6.82 -8.16
N GLN A 140 -18.55 -5.53 -8.15
CA GLN A 140 -18.68 -4.78 -6.92
C GLN A 140 -20.15 -4.75 -6.48
N TYR A 141 -20.39 -5.00 -5.21
CA TYR A 141 -21.71 -4.92 -4.60
C TYR A 141 -21.77 -3.80 -3.58
#